data_2f0a78d3f94b80ec633d5ac500f0af3e
#
_entry.id   2f0a78d3f94b80ec633d5ac500f0af3e
#
_cell.length_a   1.000
_cell.length_b   1.000
_cell.length_c   1.000
_cell.angle_alpha   90.00
_cell.angle_beta   90.00
_cell.angle_gamma   90.00
#
_symmetry.space_group_name_H-M   'P 1'
#
loop_
_entity.id
_entity.type
_entity.pdbx_description
1 polymer ?
#
loop_
_entity_poly.entity_id
_entity_poly.type
_entity_poly.pdbx_seq_one_letter_code
_entity_poly.pdbx_strand_id
1 'polypeptide(L)'
;MNEDNIKLLQSSTSDNVKKFSLCDKMFISKCISIYDGDSATFCIVLHNQIYKFNMRLSGIDTPEMRPLKTKPNRDLEKKASIISRNKLLQLVTDQNINLHTAYSKREIKNILNINKKLLYIKCGKFDKYGRCLVKLYNTKDHIKSFNNILVENGYAYKYYGGKKKDDFTSYFSHLNHC
;
A
#
# COMPACT_ATOMS: atom_id res chain seq x y z
N MET A 1 14.35 -31.63 13.21
CA MET A 1 13.87 -30.53 14.08
C MET A 1 14.93 -30.31 15.13
N ASN A 2 15.40 -29.09 15.38
CA ASN A 2 16.47 -28.84 16.33
C ASN A 2 15.93 -28.99 17.76
N GLU A 3 16.61 -29.77 18.63
CA GLU A 3 16.22 -29.99 20.04
C GLU A 3 16.06 -28.71 20.83
N ASP A 4 16.86 -27.68 20.54
CA ASP A 4 16.73 -26.35 21.16
C ASP A 4 15.39 -25.69 20.87
N ASN A 5 14.87 -25.85 19.63
CA ASN A 5 13.55 -25.31 19.27
C ASN A 5 12.41 -26.02 20.01
N ILE A 6 12.58 -27.34 20.29
CA ILE A 6 11.60 -28.11 21.06
C ILE A 6 11.55 -27.57 22.49
N LYS A 7 12.72 -27.41 23.15
CA LYS A 7 12.80 -26.87 24.52
C LYS A 7 12.21 -25.46 24.61
N LEU A 8 12.51 -24.58 23.63
CA LEU A 8 11.91 -23.23 23.56
C LEU A 8 10.40 -23.27 23.46
N LEU A 9 9.84 -24.15 22.63
CA LEU A 9 8.39 -24.31 22.51
C LEU A 9 7.75 -24.84 23.79
N GLN A 10 8.39 -25.85 24.44
CA GLN A 10 7.90 -26.40 25.70
C GLN A 10 7.90 -25.40 26.86
N SER A 11 8.84 -24.44 26.86
CA SER A 11 8.91 -23.38 27.87
C SER A 11 8.02 -22.16 27.54
N SER A 12 7.33 -22.17 26.38
CA SER A 12 6.50 -21.05 25.95
C SER A 12 5.19 -20.98 26.70
N THR A 13 4.81 -19.77 27.10
CA THR A 13 3.54 -19.43 27.75
C THR A 13 2.89 -18.25 27.07
N SER A 14 1.61 -17.97 27.39
CA SER A 14 0.92 -16.78 26.91
C SER A 14 1.64 -15.46 27.26
N ASP A 15 2.41 -15.46 28.33
CA ASP A 15 3.00 -14.26 28.92
C ASP A 15 4.42 -13.99 28.39
N ASN A 16 5.17 -15.04 28.05
CA ASN A 16 6.56 -14.90 27.62
C ASN A 16 6.73 -14.84 26.10
N VAL A 17 5.68 -15.15 25.29
CA VAL A 17 5.74 -15.12 23.83
C VAL A 17 5.01 -13.91 23.27
N LYS A 18 5.73 -13.10 22.52
CA LYS A 18 5.17 -11.91 21.83
C LYS A 18 4.56 -12.31 20.48
N LYS A 19 3.45 -11.65 20.11
CA LYS A 19 2.91 -11.77 18.75
C LYS A 19 3.93 -11.28 17.73
N PHE A 20 3.99 -11.94 16.57
CA PHE A 20 4.81 -11.48 15.46
C PHE A 20 4.45 -10.05 15.05
N SER A 21 5.44 -9.19 14.89
CA SER A 21 5.25 -7.81 14.49
C SER A 21 6.39 -7.31 13.62
N LEU A 22 6.04 -6.52 12.61
CA LEU A 22 6.97 -5.75 11.79
C LEU A 22 7.02 -4.27 12.21
N CYS A 23 6.28 -3.88 13.26
CA CYS A 23 6.15 -2.49 13.68
C CYS A 23 7.51 -1.83 13.91
N ASP A 24 7.66 -0.61 13.39
CA ASP A 24 8.86 0.23 13.43
C ASP A 24 10.09 -0.32 12.68
N LYS A 25 9.97 -1.48 12.04
CA LYS A 25 11.04 -2.03 11.21
C LYS A 25 11.04 -1.38 9.82
N MET A 26 12.26 -1.28 9.27
CA MET A 26 12.53 -0.77 7.93
C MET A 26 13.00 -1.91 7.04
N PHE A 27 12.48 -1.94 5.79
CA PHE A 27 12.88 -2.93 4.81
C PHE A 27 13.11 -2.28 3.44
N ILE A 28 14.03 -2.85 2.69
CA ILE A 28 14.07 -2.70 1.23
C ILE A 28 13.05 -3.67 0.65
N SER A 29 12.28 -3.20 -0.31
CA SER A 29 11.14 -3.93 -0.84
C SER A 29 10.96 -3.74 -2.34
N LYS A 30 10.26 -4.68 -2.97
CA LYS A 30 9.80 -4.58 -4.35
C LYS A 30 8.27 -4.64 -4.38
N CYS A 31 7.63 -3.68 -5.06
CA CYS A 31 6.19 -3.76 -5.35
C CYS A 31 5.95 -4.82 -6.43
N ILE A 32 4.99 -5.73 -6.20
CA ILE A 32 4.65 -6.81 -7.13
C ILE A 32 3.19 -6.83 -7.55
N SER A 33 2.32 -6.08 -6.85
CA SER A 33 0.91 -5.92 -7.20
C SER A 33 0.36 -4.64 -6.59
N ILE A 34 -0.57 -3.98 -7.28
CA ILE A 34 -1.31 -2.81 -6.79
C ILE A 34 -2.78 -3.08 -6.99
N TYR A 35 -3.57 -2.92 -5.93
CA TYR A 35 -5.02 -3.07 -5.99
C TYR A 35 -5.71 -1.73 -6.25
N ASP A 36 -5.41 -0.72 -5.44
CA ASP A 36 -5.92 0.65 -5.49
C ASP A 36 -4.82 1.66 -5.13
N GLY A 37 -5.19 2.92 -4.88
CA GLY A 37 -4.20 3.98 -4.60
C GLY A 37 -3.51 3.87 -3.25
N ASP A 38 -4.00 3.02 -2.33
CA ASP A 38 -3.41 2.85 -1.00
C ASP A 38 -3.14 1.41 -0.57
N SER A 39 -3.44 0.43 -1.43
CA SER A 39 -3.30 -1.00 -1.11
C SER A 39 -2.49 -1.73 -2.19
N ALA A 40 -1.38 -2.31 -1.80
CA ALA A 40 -0.45 -2.99 -2.70
C ALA A 40 0.21 -4.19 -2.00
N THR A 41 0.82 -5.08 -2.80
CA THR A 41 1.59 -6.22 -2.30
C THR A 41 3.07 -5.97 -2.56
N PHE A 42 3.89 -6.14 -1.54
CA PHE A 42 5.34 -5.97 -1.61
C PHE A 42 6.04 -7.25 -1.18
N CYS A 43 7.22 -7.48 -1.77
CA CYS A 43 8.18 -8.49 -1.31
C CYS A 43 9.22 -7.82 -0.42
N ILE A 44 9.54 -8.48 0.70
CA ILE A 44 10.65 -8.16 1.60
C ILE A 44 11.43 -9.43 1.94
N VAL A 45 12.69 -9.26 2.35
CA VAL A 45 13.52 -10.38 2.82
C VAL A 45 13.41 -10.46 4.35
N LEU A 46 13.03 -11.63 4.86
CA LEU A 46 13.03 -11.99 6.28
C LEU A 46 13.74 -13.33 6.44
N HIS A 47 14.68 -13.43 7.38
CA HIS A 47 15.42 -14.68 7.64
C HIS A 47 16.00 -15.33 6.37
N ASN A 48 16.59 -14.51 5.49
CA ASN A 48 17.16 -14.91 4.19
C ASN A 48 16.16 -15.53 3.18
N GLN A 49 14.87 -15.32 3.40
CA GLN A 49 13.82 -15.75 2.48
C GLN A 49 12.96 -14.56 2.03
N ILE A 50 12.41 -14.64 0.82
CA ILE A 50 11.54 -13.62 0.27
C ILE A 50 10.09 -13.96 0.62
N TYR A 51 9.42 -13.00 1.27
CA TYR A 51 7.99 -13.10 1.59
C TYR A 51 7.22 -11.94 0.96
N LYS A 52 5.98 -12.22 0.56
CA LYS A 52 5.05 -11.19 0.10
C LYS A 52 4.07 -10.81 1.21
N PHE A 53 3.85 -9.52 1.36
CA PHE A 53 2.89 -8.96 2.31
C PHE A 53 1.89 -8.07 1.61
N ASN A 54 0.61 -8.23 1.93
CA ASN A 54 -0.40 -7.22 1.60
C ASN A 54 -0.21 -6.04 2.55
N MET A 55 -0.02 -4.87 1.97
CA MET A 55 0.28 -3.66 2.72
C MET A 55 -0.72 -2.55 2.37
N ARG A 56 -1.01 -1.70 3.34
CA ARG A 56 -1.83 -0.51 3.18
C ARG A 56 -1.02 0.72 3.54
N LEU A 57 -1.03 1.72 2.69
CA LEU A 57 -0.39 3.01 2.96
C LEU A 57 -1.10 3.67 4.14
N SER A 58 -0.36 3.89 5.24
CA SER A 58 -0.90 4.43 6.49
C SER A 58 -1.14 5.94 6.40
N GLY A 59 -2.15 6.42 7.15
CA GLY A 59 -2.46 7.85 7.25
C GLY A 59 -3.19 8.45 6.05
N ILE A 60 -3.55 7.62 5.07
CA ILE A 60 -4.28 8.04 3.87
C ILE A 60 -5.43 7.09 3.54
N ASP A 61 -6.37 7.58 2.73
CA ASP A 61 -7.39 6.78 2.06
C ASP A 61 -7.56 7.30 0.63
N THR A 62 -8.00 6.42 -0.27
CA THR A 62 -8.18 6.71 -1.69
C THR A 62 -9.57 6.30 -2.16
N PRO A 63 -10.06 6.82 -3.31
CA PRO A 63 -11.32 6.37 -3.87
C PRO A 63 -11.35 4.87 -4.12
N GLU A 64 -12.50 4.27 -3.89
CA GLU A 64 -12.69 2.82 -3.98
C GLU A 64 -12.74 2.34 -5.44
N MET A 65 -11.97 1.30 -5.78
CA MET A 65 -12.05 0.64 -7.09
C MET A 65 -13.43 -0.01 -7.35
N ARG A 66 -14.12 -0.38 -6.27
CA ARG A 66 -15.44 -1.02 -6.30
C ARG A 66 -16.40 -0.34 -5.32
N PRO A 67 -16.79 0.92 -5.59
CA PRO A 67 -17.76 1.60 -4.74
C PRO A 67 -19.10 0.90 -4.77
N LEU A 68 -19.89 1.04 -3.69
CA LEU A 68 -21.22 0.45 -3.58
C LEU A 68 -22.07 0.82 -4.79
N LYS A 69 -22.94 -0.10 -5.26
CA LYS A 69 -23.80 0.13 -6.42
C LYS A 69 -24.77 1.30 -6.19
N THR A 70 -25.20 1.50 -4.95
CA THR A 70 -26.13 2.56 -4.52
C THR A 70 -25.47 3.92 -4.29
N LYS A 71 -24.13 3.99 -4.36
CA LYS A 71 -23.41 5.24 -4.06
C LYS A 71 -23.62 6.27 -5.18
N PRO A 72 -24.04 7.52 -4.88
CA PRO A 72 -24.06 8.59 -5.85
C PRO A 72 -22.63 8.81 -6.39
N ASN A 73 -22.52 9.26 -7.64
CA ASN A 73 -21.22 9.51 -8.30
C ASN A 73 -20.28 8.31 -8.39
N ARG A 74 -20.83 7.09 -8.37
CA ARG A 74 -20.08 5.84 -8.41
C ARG A 74 -19.06 5.77 -9.55
N ASP A 75 -19.43 6.23 -10.74
CA ASP A 75 -18.54 6.17 -11.91
C ASP A 75 -17.43 7.21 -11.85
N LEU A 76 -17.68 8.38 -11.25
CA LEU A 76 -16.64 9.36 -10.93
C LEU A 76 -15.65 8.79 -9.91
N GLU A 77 -16.15 8.12 -8.86
CA GLU A 77 -15.27 7.48 -7.87
C GLU A 77 -14.38 6.40 -8.51
N LYS A 78 -14.91 5.60 -9.43
CA LYS A 78 -14.10 4.62 -10.18
C LYS A 78 -13.02 5.29 -11.03
N LYS A 79 -13.33 6.38 -11.74
CA LYS A 79 -12.34 7.15 -12.50
C LYS A 79 -11.25 7.66 -11.56
N ALA A 80 -11.62 8.28 -10.45
CA ALA A 80 -10.71 8.78 -9.44
C ALA A 80 -9.83 7.66 -8.85
N SER A 81 -10.38 6.48 -8.59
CA SER A 81 -9.62 5.34 -8.07
C SER A 81 -8.59 4.82 -9.07
N ILE A 82 -8.90 4.83 -10.37
CA ILE A 82 -7.95 4.49 -11.44
C ILE A 82 -6.78 5.48 -11.44
N ILE A 83 -7.08 6.77 -11.39
CA ILE A 83 -6.07 7.84 -11.36
C ILE A 83 -5.16 7.68 -10.14
N SER A 84 -5.73 7.51 -8.95
CA SER A 84 -4.99 7.31 -7.70
C SER A 84 -4.09 6.07 -7.76
N ARG A 85 -4.63 4.93 -8.21
CA ARG A 85 -3.89 3.68 -8.39
C ARG A 85 -2.73 3.83 -9.38
N ASN A 86 -2.98 4.48 -10.51
CA ASN A 86 -1.96 4.69 -11.54
C ASN A 86 -0.89 5.67 -11.06
N LYS A 87 -1.24 6.64 -10.22
CA LYS A 87 -0.25 7.51 -9.57
C LYS A 87 0.66 6.72 -8.62
N LEU A 88 0.10 5.81 -7.83
CA LEU A 88 0.92 4.91 -7.02
C LEU A 88 1.83 4.04 -7.91
N LEU A 89 1.30 3.49 -9.04
CA LEU A 89 2.09 2.72 -10.00
C LEU A 89 3.25 3.55 -10.57
N GLN A 90 3.01 4.81 -10.94
CA GLN A 90 4.04 5.74 -11.39
C GLN A 90 5.13 5.92 -10.33
N LEU A 91 4.75 6.17 -9.06
CA LEU A 91 5.69 6.40 -7.96
C LEU A 91 6.56 5.16 -7.66
N VAL A 92 5.95 3.96 -7.65
CA VAL A 92 6.70 2.73 -7.31
C VAL A 92 7.56 2.21 -8.47
N THR A 93 7.32 2.65 -9.71
CA THR A 93 8.08 2.22 -10.89
C THR A 93 9.01 3.28 -11.45
N ASP A 94 8.75 4.55 -11.15
CA ASP A 94 9.42 5.71 -11.74
C ASP A 94 9.27 5.79 -13.26
N GLN A 95 8.20 5.19 -13.79
CA GLN A 95 7.87 5.17 -15.20
C GLN A 95 6.80 6.20 -15.53
N ASN A 96 6.77 6.67 -16.76
CA ASN A 96 5.67 7.52 -17.24
C ASN A 96 4.42 6.67 -17.46
N ILE A 97 3.51 6.68 -16.50
CA ILE A 97 2.24 5.95 -16.51
C ILE A 97 1.12 6.92 -16.87
N ASN A 98 0.31 6.60 -17.87
CA ASN A 98 -0.89 7.38 -18.15
C ASN A 98 -1.90 7.17 -17.01
N LEU A 99 -2.23 8.26 -16.31
CA LEU A 99 -3.07 8.20 -15.11
C LEU A 99 -4.53 7.83 -15.41
N HIS A 100 -5.03 8.14 -16.61
CA HIS A 100 -6.42 7.92 -17.01
C HIS A 100 -6.69 6.55 -17.64
N THR A 101 -5.64 5.78 -17.97
CA THR A 101 -5.79 4.45 -18.58
C THR A 101 -6.30 3.43 -17.57
N ALA A 102 -7.35 2.71 -17.93
CA ALA A 102 -7.89 1.63 -17.09
C ALA A 102 -7.08 0.33 -17.25
N TYR A 103 -5.82 0.35 -16.83
CA TYR A 103 -4.96 -0.84 -16.88
C TYR A 103 -5.62 -2.03 -16.18
N SER A 104 -5.60 -3.17 -16.85
CA SER A 104 -6.00 -4.46 -16.27
C SER A 104 -4.98 -4.91 -15.21
N LYS A 105 -5.39 -5.87 -14.36
CA LYS A 105 -4.47 -6.48 -13.39
C LYS A 105 -3.25 -7.12 -14.06
N ARG A 106 -3.42 -7.69 -15.26
CA ARG A 106 -2.34 -8.34 -16.02
C ARG A 106 -1.31 -7.31 -16.49
N GLU A 107 -1.77 -6.18 -17.03
CA GLU A 107 -0.89 -5.10 -17.48
C GLU A 107 -0.09 -4.50 -16.32
N ILE A 108 -0.75 -4.18 -15.20
CA ILE A 108 -0.07 -3.69 -14.00
C ILE A 108 1.00 -4.69 -13.52
N LYS A 109 0.65 -5.98 -13.48
CA LYS A 109 1.59 -7.04 -13.07
C LYS A 109 2.79 -7.11 -14.03
N ASN A 110 2.57 -6.99 -15.33
CA ASN A 110 3.64 -7.00 -16.33
C ASN A 110 4.57 -5.79 -16.14
N ILE A 111 4.02 -4.58 -15.95
CA ILE A 111 4.80 -3.37 -15.67
C ILE A 111 5.68 -3.58 -14.42
N LEU A 112 5.09 -4.08 -13.32
CA LEU A 112 5.80 -4.31 -12.06
C LEU A 112 6.84 -5.42 -12.15
N ASN A 113 6.61 -6.48 -12.93
CA ASN A 113 7.55 -7.59 -13.11
C ASN A 113 8.81 -7.16 -13.85
N ILE A 114 8.66 -6.34 -14.91
CA ILE A 114 9.77 -5.82 -15.70
C ILE A 114 10.56 -4.78 -14.90
N ASN A 115 9.87 -3.99 -14.08
CA ASN A 115 10.50 -2.94 -13.29
C ASN A 115 11.38 -3.52 -12.18
N LYS A 116 12.61 -2.97 -12.04
CA LYS A 116 13.60 -3.41 -11.05
C LYS A 116 13.75 -2.47 -9.85
N LYS A 117 12.96 -1.40 -9.80
CA LYS A 117 13.03 -0.40 -8.72
C LYS A 117 12.75 -1.03 -7.36
N LEU A 118 13.60 -0.72 -6.41
CA LEU A 118 13.44 -1.05 -5.00
C LEU A 118 13.02 0.20 -4.24
N LEU A 119 12.27 -0.02 -3.16
CA LEU A 119 11.69 1.02 -2.32
C LEU A 119 12.02 0.74 -0.86
N TYR A 120 12.01 1.77 -0.04
CA TYR A 120 12.12 1.64 1.41
C TYR A 120 10.72 1.67 2.03
N ILE A 121 10.46 0.71 2.91
CA ILE A 121 9.20 0.59 3.65
C ILE A 121 9.46 0.73 5.14
N LYS A 122 8.78 1.69 5.78
CA LYS A 122 8.65 1.72 7.24
C LYS A 122 7.34 1.05 7.62
N CYS A 123 7.42 -0.07 8.35
CA CYS A 123 6.26 -0.84 8.78
C CYS A 123 5.67 -0.27 10.07
N GLY A 124 4.34 -0.27 10.15
CA GLY A 124 3.56 -0.06 11.36
C GLY A 124 2.89 -1.35 11.82
N LYS A 125 1.77 -1.21 12.53
CA LYS A 125 0.96 -2.34 13.01
C LYS A 125 0.24 -3.02 11.84
N PHE A 126 -0.19 -4.26 12.05
CA PHE A 126 -1.15 -4.91 11.17
C PHE A 126 -2.57 -4.36 11.44
N ASP A 127 -3.35 -4.16 10.38
CA ASP A 127 -4.77 -3.83 10.52
C ASP A 127 -5.61 -5.09 10.83
N LYS A 128 -6.90 -4.89 11.08
CA LYS A 128 -7.84 -5.99 11.39
C LYS A 128 -8.03 -7.00 10.24
N TYR A 129 -7.56 -6.67 9.04
CA TYR A 129 -7.61 -7.53 7.86
C TYR A 129 -6.27 -8.23 7.58
N GLY A 130 -5.28 -8.08 8.46
CA GLY A 130 -3.96 -8.66 8.30
C GLY A 130 -3.04 -7.93 7.32
N ARG A 131 -3.38 -6.69 6.89
CA ARG A 131 -2.49 -5.88 6.08
C ARG A 131 -1.53 -5.10 6.96
N CYS A 132 -0.25 -5.09 6.63
CA CYS A 132 0.72 -4.25 7.32
C CYS A 132 0.51 -2.78 6.90
N LEU A 133 0.35 -1.89 7.87
CA LEU A 133 0.28 -0.45 7.64
C LEU A 133 1.70 0.07 7.38
N VAL A 134 1.90 0.82 6.29
CA VAL A 134 3.24 1.22 5.86
C VAL A 134 3.34 2.67 5.42
N LYS A 135 4.55 3.24 5.55
CA LYS A 135 4.98 4.41 4.80
C LYS A 135 6.01 3.98 3.77
N LEU A 136 5.83 4.41 2.53
CA LEU A 136 6.72 4.10 1.40
C LEU A 136 7.64 5.29 1.11
N TYR A 137 8.89 4.99 0.75
CA TYR A 137 9.89 6.01 0.42
C TYR A 137 10.71 5.59 -0.79
N ASN A 138 11.15 6.57 -1.56
CA ASN A 138 12.02 6.36 -2.70
C ASN A 138 13.48 6.15 -2.30
N THR A 139 13.92 6.86 -1.25
CA THR A 139 15.30 6.90 -0.78
C THR A 139 15.41 6.49 0.69
N LYS A 140 16.63 6.15 1.10
CA LYS A 140 16.94 5.78 2.49
C LYS A 140 16.72 6.93 3.47
N ASP A 141 16.86 8.17 3.03
CA ASP A 141 16.79 9.36 3.89
C ASP A 141 15.36 9.70 4.36
N HIS A 142 14.34 9.04 3.79
CA HIS A 142 12.95 9.12 4.23
C HIS A 142 12.37 10.53 4.30
N ILE A 143 12.89 11.46 3.48
CA ILE A 143 12.53 12.88 3.51
C ILE A 143 11.04 13.05 3.23
N LYS A 144 10.51 12.37 2.19
CA LYS A 144 9.11 12.47 1.80
C LYS A 144 8.54 11.10 1.43
N SER A 145 7.50 10.69 2.13
CA SER A 145 6.82 9.43 1.82
C SER A 145 5.91 9.57 0.60
N PHE A 146 5.71 8.47 -0.13
CA PHE A 146 4.70 8.42 -1.20
C PHE A 146 3.29 8.67 -0.66
N ASN A 147 3.00 8.27 0.59
CA ASN A 147 1.77 8.59 1.29
C ASN A 147 1.52 10.12 1.29
N ASN A 148 2.53 10.91 1.67
CA ASN A 148 2.44 12.36 1.67
C ASN A 148 2.33 12.93 0.25
N ILE A 149 3.11 12.40 -0.71
CA ILE A 149 3.07 12.83 -2.11
C ILE A 149 1.65 12.64 -2.68
N LEU A 150 1.01 11.51 -2.40
CA LEU A 150 -0.36 11.24 -2.87
C LEU A 150 -1.36 12.25 -2.29
N VAL A 151 -1.25 12.59 -1.00
CA VAL A 151 -2.16 13.58 -0.37
C VAL A 151 -1.92 14.98 -0.89
N GLU A 152 -0.66 15.44 -0.92
CA GLU A 152 -0.30 16.80 -1.31
C GLU A 152 -0.65 17.11 -2.77
N ASN A 153 -0.62 16.09 -3.63
CA ASN A 153 -1.00 16.22 -5.03
C ASN A 153 -2.47 15.84 -5.32
N GLY A 154 -3.31 15.67 -4.29
CA GLY A 154 -4.73 15.44 -4.45
C GLY A 154 -5.13 14.06 -4.99
N TYR A 155 -4.27 13.03 -4.87
CA TYR A 155 -4.57 11.64 -5.26
C TYR A 155 -5.08 10.79 -4.10
N ALA A 156 -5.00 11.30 -2.88
CA ALA A 156 -5.48 10.68 -1.66
C ALA A 156 -5.90 11.77 -0.66
N TYR A 157 -6.61 11.41 0.39
CA TYR A 157 -6.91 12.31 1.51
C TYR A 157 -6.37 11.73 2.82
N LYS A 158 -6.12 12.59 3.82
CA LYS A 158 -5.66 12.17 5.14
C LYS A 158 -6.72 11.33 5.85
N TYR A 159 -6.31 10.16 6.37
CA TYR A 159 -7.20 9.24 7.08
C TYR A 159 -6.46 8.50 8.19
N TYR A 160 -6.97 8.63 9.41
CA TYR A 160 -6.37 8.03 10.61
C TYR A 160 -7.32 7.05 11.32
N GLY A 161 -8.32 6.55 10.61
CA GLY A 161 -9.36 5.68 11.12
C GLY A 161 -10.70 6.40 11.31
N GLY A 162 -11.74 5.66 11.70
CA GLY A 162 -13.10 6.18 11.83
C GLY A 162 -13.93 6.08 10.56
N LYS A 163 -14.94 6.96 10.43
CA LYS A 163 -15.81 6.99 9.24
C LYS A 163 -15.03 7.53 8.04
N LYS A 164 -15.05 6.81 6.91
CA LYS A 164 -14.47 7.28 5.65
C LYS A 164 -15.25 8.48 5.12
N LYS A 165 -14.57 9.35 4.36
CA LYS A 165 -15.25 10.46 3.68
C LYS A 165 -16.07 9.89 2.52
N ASP A 166 -17.35 10.25 2.48
CA ASP A 166 -18.26 9.79 1.44
C ASP A 166 -18.11 10.59 0.15
N ASP A 167 -17.68 11.86 0.25
CA ASP A 167 -17.44 12.73 -0.89
C ASP A 167 -15.93 12.92 -1.13
N PHE A 168 -15.43 12.25 -2.17
CA PHE A 168 -14.05 12.37 -2.63
C PHE A 168 -13.89 13.47 -3.70
N THR A 169 -14.98 14.00 -4.27
CA THR A 169 -14.93 14.96 -5.37
C THR A 169 -14.25 16.26 -4.96
N SER A 170 -14.44 16.69 -3.70
CA SER A 170 -13.79 17.87 -3.13
C SER A 170 -12.25 17.74 -2.95
N TYR A 171 -11.72 16.52 -3.02
CA TYR A 171 -10.28 16.23 -2.85
C TYR A 171 -9.57 15.88 -4.15
N PHE A 172 -10.33 15.54 -5.19
CA PHE A 172 -9.82 15.12 -6.50
C PHE A 172 -9.88 16.24 -7.51
N SER A 173 -8.98 17.23 -7.38
CA SER A 173 -8.84 18.33 -8.35
C SER A 173 -8.59 17.83 -9.78
N HIS A 174 -8.02 16.63 -9.93
CA HIS A 174 -7.70 16.02 -11.23
C HIS A 174 -8.92 15.51 -12.02
N LEU A 175 -10.10 15.42 -11.41
CA LEU A 175 -11.35 15.10 -12.14
C LEU A 175 -11.91 16.26 -12.94
N ASN A 176 -11.52 17.49 -12.60
CA ASN A 176 -12.04 18.71 -13.22
C ASN A 176 -11.32 19.08 -14.52
N HIS A 177 -10.34 18.30 -14.95
CA HIS A 177 -9.55 18.51 -16.17
C HIS A 177 -9.72 17.36 -17.19
N CYS A 178 -10.83 16.61 -17.09
CA CYS A 178 -11.20 15.55 -18.05
C CYS A 178 -12.42 15.94 -18.86
#